data_3839fd578e3387c887b557e6ecd956e7
#
_entry.id   3839fd578e3387c887b557e6ecd956e7
#
_cell.length_a   1.000
_cell.length_b   1.000
_cell.length_c   1.000
_cell.angle_alpha   90.00
_cell.angle_beta   90.00
_cell.angle_gamma   90.00
#
_symmetry.space_group_name_H-M   'P 1'
#
loop_
_entity.id
_entity.type
_entity.pdbx_description
1 polymer ?
#
loop_
_entity_poly.entity_id
_entity_poly.type
_entity_poly.pdbx_seq_one_letter_code
_entity_poly.pdbx_strand_id
1 'polypeptide(L)'
;MDMKAADIGAHAKFVLHGPEEEFDPRITAHRGDLADVALAGKMFAPHYAVPMPMRCSAPKAMLRKHSGKDHEAISELLHGEDFHVLDIAGDWAWGYCGHDGYVGYVPVHALQHEKKTPVPTHLIFARAALIFMEPDFKSGVMKRLPMGARIACGEASECGNFLKTGKGFVHVRHVQPIGTKVVFDGTNGTAALAEQLIGAPYLWGGRSGDGLDCSGLIQMILMLTGVDAPRDSDQQLAVLGEEIAEGEALRRGDLVFFPDHVGLMIDKDRIIHANSHMMQVTIEPLADTIARFAKTSDKPVLARKRLS
;
A
#
# COMPACT_ATOMS: atom_id res chain seq x y z
N MET A 1 -18.48 71.25 18.87
CA MET A 1 -17.23 70.74 18.30
C MET A 1 -17.43 69.29 18.09
N ASP A 2 -17.98 68.92 16.94
CA ASP A 2 -18.32 67.54 16.62
C ASP A 2 -17.09 66.84 15.99
N MET A 3 -16.59 65.83 16.68
CA MET A 3 -15.58 64.92 16.10
C MET A 3 -16.30 63.86 15.27
N LYS A 4 -16.19 63.96 13.94
CA LYS A 4 -16.59 62.89 13.02
C LYS A 4 -15.78 61.65 13.27
N ALA A 5 -16.48 60.52 13.48
CA ALA A 5 -15.89 59.18 13.51
C ALA A 5 -15.26 58.88 12.13
N ALA A 6 -14.00 58.47 12.16
CA ALA A 6 -13.30 58.03 10.94
C ALA A 6 -13.91 56.68 10.44
N ASP A 7 -14.29 56.70 9.17
CA ASP A 7 -14.77 55.54 8.43
C ASP A 7 -13.63 54.52 8.34
N ILE A 8 -13.77 53.42 9.04
CA ILE A 8 -12.84 52.29 8.96
C ILE A 8 -13.16 51.56 7.65
N GLY A 9 -12.33 51.82 6.66
CA GLY A 9 -12.46 51.32 5.30
C GLY A 9 -12.75 49.83 5.25
N ALA A 10 -13.72 49.47 4.41
CA ALA A 10 -14.06 48.09 4.09
C ALA A 10 -12.80 47.31 3.64
N HIS A 11 -12.49 46.27 4.33
CA HIS A 11 -11.42 45.37 3.94
C HIS A 11 -11.70 44.85 2.52
N ALA A 12 -10.83 45.17 1.57
CA ALA A 12 -10.88 44.63 0.23
C ALA A 12 -10.76 43.11 0.33
N LYS A 13 -11.78 42.39 -0.14
CA LYS A 13 -11.72 40.95 -0.31
C LYS A 13 -10.76 40.65 -1.45
N PHE A 14 -9.57 40.14 -1.15
CA PHE A 14 -8.68 39.61 -2.16
C PHE A 14 -9.22 38.25 -2.58
N VAL A 15 -9.57 38.10 -3.84
CA VAL A 15 -9.84 36.83 -4.48
C VAL A 15 -8.52 36.36 -5.07
N LEU A 16 -7.99 35.27 -4.57
CA LEU A 16 -6.83 34.60 -5.16
C LEU A 16 -7.29 33.93 -6.46
N HIS A 17 -6.81 34.45 -7.59
CA HIS A 17 -6.99 33.85 -8.91
C HIS A 17 -5.69 33.09 -9.25
N GLY A 18 -5.63 31.81 -8.99
CA GLY A 18 -4.61 30.91 -9.45
C GLY A 18 -5.25 29.56 -9.77
N PRO A 19 -4.62 28.68 -10.58
CA PRO A 19 -5.08 27.33 -10.71
C PRO A 19 -5.03 26.69 -9.30
N GLU A 20 -6.19 26.24 -8.80
CA GLU A 20 -6.23 25.39 -7.61
C GLU A 20 -5.57 24.06 -8.00
N GLU A 21 -4.42 23.75 -7.41
CA GLU A 21 -3.90 22.39 -7.46
C GLU A 21 -4.90 21.51 -6.71
N GLU A 22 -5.56 20.60 -7.41
CA GLU A 22 -6.40 19.58 -6.77
C GLU A 22 -5.49 18.59 -6.03
N PHE A 23 -5.53 18.64 -4.71
CA PHE A 23 -4.81 17.74 -3.85
C PHE A 23 -5.69 16.52 -3.51
N ASP A 24 -5.21 15.31 -3.82
CA ASP A 24 -5.86 14.10 -3.38
C ASP A 24 -5.68 13.94 -1.85
N PRO A 25 -6.76 14.00 -1.05
CA PRO A 25 -6.67 13.92 0.41
C PRO A 25 -6.17 12.58 0.93
N ARG A 26 -6.18 11.54 0.09
CA ARG A 26 -5.67 10.20 0.45
C ARG A 26 -4.15 10.16 0.55
N ILE A 27 -3.45 11.03 -0.19
CA ILE A 27 -1.99 11.10 -0.25
C ILE A 27 -1.45 12.49 0.10
N THR A 28 -2.31 13.40 0.55
CA THR A 28 -1.93 14.74 1.00
C THR A 28 -2.16 14.83 2.49
N ALA A 29 -1.08 14.90 3.26
CA ALA A 29 -1.14 14.90 4.72
C ALA A 29 -1.62 16.26 5.27
N HIS A 30 -2.91 16.53 5.07
CA HIS A 30 -3.63 17.70 5.51
C HIS A 30 -4.91 17.31 6.26
N ARG A 31 -5.07 17.88 7.45
CA ARG A 31 -6.23 17.73 8.34
C ARG A 31 -6.69 19.13 8.74
N GLY A 32 -7.92 19.31 9.18
CA GLY A 32 -8.48 20.64 9.48
C GLY A 32 -7.69 21.49 10.48
N ASP A 33 -6.85 20.89 11.32
CA ASP A 33 -6.02 21.52 12.33
C ASP A 33 -4.52 21.49 12.03
N LEU A 34 -4.05 20.58 11.20
CA LEU A 34 -2.63 20.27 11.03
C LEU A 34 -2.31 19.81 9.60
N ALA A 35 -1.15 20.22 9.09
CA ALA A 35 -0.61 19.74 7.83
C ALA A 35 0.90 19.40 7.93
N ASP A 36 1.40 18.60 6.99
CA ASP A 36 2.83 18.42 6.79
C ASP A 36 3.46 19.78 6.43
N VAL A 37 4.63 20.07 7.01
CA VAL A 37 5.39 21.29 6.72
C VAL A 37 5.72 21.45 5.22
N ALA A 38 5.82 20.36 4.46
CA ALA A 38 6.03 20.37 3.01
C ALA A 38 4.86 21.03 2.23
N LEU A 39 3.70 21.19 2.85
CA LEU A 39 2.53 21.87 2.28
C LEU A 39 2.47 23.35 2.64
N ALA A 40 3.41 23.86 3.44
CA ALA A 40 3.47 25.28 3.77
C ALA A 40 3.67 26.12 2.49
N GLY A 41 2.82 27.12 2.33
CA GLY A 41 2.79 27.95 1.11
C GLY A 41 1.98 27.36 -0.06
N LYS A 42 1.51 26.12 0.03
CA LYS A 42 0.63 25.47 -0.97
C LYS A 42 -0.80 25.35 -0.45
N MET A 43 -0.96 24.96 0.81
CA MET A 43 -2.24 24.80 1.47
C MET A 43 -2.23 25.54 2.80
N PHE A 44 -3.36 26.14 3.16
CA PHE A 44 -3.51 26.74 4.49
C PHE A 44 -3.80 25.66 5.53
N ALA A 45 -3.07 25.69 6.66
CA ALA A 45 -3.37 24.95 7.85
C ALA A 45 -3.08 25.80 9.09
N PRO A 46 -3.85 25.65 10.20
CA PRO A 46 -3.58 26.35 11.46
C PRO A 46 -2.18 26.03 12.02
N HIS A 47 -1.73 24.79 11.84
CA HIS A 47 -0.42 24.32 12.26
C HIS A 47 0.25 23.47 11.18
N TYR A 48 1.59 23.47 11.19
CA TYR A 48 2.40 22.60 10.33
C TYR A 48 3.33 21.78 11.22
N ALA A 49 3.46 20.47 10.93
CA ALA A 49 4.37 19.58 11.63
C ALA A 49 5.47 19.07 10.69
N VAL A 50 6.67 18.90 11.25
CA VAL A 50 7.74 18.17 10.61
C VAL A 50 7.50 16.67 10.84
N PRO A 51 7.47 15.84 9.79
CA PRO A 51 7.25 14.41 9.93
C PRO A 51 8.32 13.74 10.79
N MET A 52 7.88 12.94 11.76
CA MET A 52 8.76 12.10 12.57
C MET A 52 8.83 10.70 11.94
N PRO A 53 9.99 10.27 11.42
CA PRO A 53 10.11 8.97 10.78
C PRO A 53 10.06 7.85 11.82
N MET A 54 9.08 6.97 11.64
CA MET A 54 8.88 5.76 12.42
C MET A 54 8.79 4.55 11.49
N ARG A 55 8.93 3.36 12.06
CA ARG A 55 8.88 2.09 11.31
C ARG A 55 7.93 1.11 11.96
N CYS A 56 7.16 0.38 11.17
CA CYS A 56 6.29 -0.67 11.66
C CYS A 56 7.12 -1.79 12.30
N SER A 57 6.95 -2.01 13.59
CA SER A 57 7.60 -3.08 14.37
C SER A 57 6.69 -4.29 14.60
N ALA A 58 5.37 -4.09 14.51
CA ALA A 58 4.39 -5.17 14.48
C ALA A 58 4.53 -6.00 13.19
N PRO A 59 4.02 -7.23 13.11
CA PRO A 59 3.96 -7.96 11.84
C PRO A 59 3.22 -7.19 10.75
N LYS A 60 2.16 -6.48 11.14
CA LYS A 60 1.37 -5.56 10.34
C LYS A 60 0.49 -4.68 11.24
N ALA A 61 0.02 -3.58 10.73
CA ALA A 61 -0.93 -2.69 11.38
C ALA A 61 -1.92 -2.11 10.37
N MET A 62 -3.22 -2.11 10.69
CA MET A 62 -4.21 -1.48 9.83
C MET A 62 -4.08 0.03 9.89
N LEU A 63 -4.01 0.67 8.72
CA LEU A 63 -4.17 2.10 8.54
C LEU A 63 -5.66 2.41 8.48
N ARG A 64 -6.13 3.37 9.26
CA ARG A 64 -7.55 3.70 9.38
C ARG A 64 -7.83 5.14 8.99
N LYS A 65 -9.04 5.37 8.52
CA LYS A 65 -9.51 6.70 8.13
C LYS A 65 -9.60 7.67 9.31
N HIS A 66 -9.95 7.15 10.50
CA HIS A 66 -10.03 7.90 11.75
C HIS A 66 -9.39 7.11 12.89
N SER A 67 -9.05 7.81 13.99
CA SER A 67 -8.54 7.16 15.21
C SER A 67 -9.63 6.28 15.83
N GLY A 68 -9.30 5.00 16.10
CA GLY A 68 -10.22 4.03 16.69
C GLY A 68 -10.28 2.71 15.93
N LYS A 69 -10.46 1.60 16.66
CA LYS A 69 -10.48 0.25 16.08
C LYS A 69 -11.72 -0.02 15.22
N ASP A 70 -12.82 0.70 15.48
CA ASP A 70 -14.11 0.50 14.83
C ASP A 70 -14.26 1.31 13.53
N HIS A 71 -13.28 2.17 13.24
CA HIS A 71 -13.29 2.93 11.99
C HIS A 71 -12.79 2.10 10.80
N GLU A 72 -13.21 2.53 9.61
CA GLU A 72 -12.85 1.92 8.33
C GLU A 72 -11.33 1.78 8.20
N ALA A 73 -10.89 0.57 7.87
CA ALA A 73 -9.52 0.32 7.44
C ALA A 73 -9.40 0.72 5.97
N ILE A 74 -8.37 1.49 5.65
CA ILE A 74 -8.14 2.03 4.29
C ILE A 74 -6.85 1.49 3.67
N SER A 75 -5.91 1.02 4.48
CA SER A 75 -4.69 0.36 4.05
C SER A 75 -4.10 -0.49 5.19
N GLU A 76 -2.98 -1.14 4.94
CA GLU A 76 -2.24 -1.95 5.90
C GLU A 76 -0.75 -1.59 5.82
N LEU A 77 -0.13 -1.29 6.96
CA LEU A 77 1.30 -1.06 7.09
C LEU A 77 1.97 -2.37 7.50
N LEU A 78 2.96 -2.83 6.75
CA LEU A 78 3.65 -4.09 7.00
C LEU A 78 4.92 -3.89 7.83
N HIS A 79 5.39 -4.96 8.49
CA HIS A 79 6.64 -4.93 9.25
C HIS A 79 7.79 -4.36 8.43
N GLY A 80 8.53 -3.44 9.03
CA GLY A 80 9.69 -2.80 8.41
C GLY A 80 9.37 -1.69 7.41
N GLU A 81 8.10 -1.41 7.12
CA GLU A 81 7.70 -0.24 6.33
C GLU A 81 7.78 1.04 7.17
N ASP A 82 8.16 2.13 6.51
CA ASP A 82 8.27 3.43 7.15
C ASP A 82 6.92 4.14 7.21
N PHE A 83 6.68 4.87 8.30
CA PHE A 83 5.50 5.70 8.53
C PHE A 83 5.95 7.05 9.08
N HIS A 84 5.53 8.13 8.43
CA HIS A 84 5.86 9.50 8.78
C HIS A 84 4.78 10.08 9.69
N VAL A 85 5.06 10.15 10.97
CA VAL A 85 4.12 10.61 11.99
C VAL A 85 4.12 12.13 12.07
N LEU A 86 2.93 12.74 11.98
CA LEU A 86 2.72 14.18 12.12
C LEU A 86 2.06 14.54 13.46
N ASP A 87 1.29 13.61 14.03
CA ASP A 87 0.59 13.83 15.30
C ASP A 87 0.41 12.50 16.05
N ILE A 88 0.44 12.58 17.37
CA ILE A 88 0.12 11.46 18.26
C ILE A 88 -0.91 11.93 19.28
N ALA A 89 -2.08 11.29 19.26
CA ALA A 89 -3.15 11.54 20.19
C ALA A 89 -3.60 10.22 20.84
N GLY A 90 -3.34 10.07 22.13
CA GLY A 90 -3.60 8.82 22.87
C GLY A 90 -2.83 7.65 22.27
N ASP A 91 -3.54 6.58 21.90
CA ASP A 91 -2.97 5.35 21.33
C ASP A 91 -2.79 5.39 19.79
N TRP A 92 -3.06 6.53 19.14
CA TRP A 92 -3.08 6.67 17.70
C TRP A 92 -2.06 7.68 17.20
N ALA A 93 -1.33 7.30 16.15
CA ALA A 93 -0.48 8.17 15.35
C ALA A 93 -1.16 8.49 14.04
N TRP A 94 -1.24 9.78 13.68
CA TRP A 94 -1.67 10.27 12.37
C TRP A 94 -0.45 10.65 11.54
N GLY A 95 -0.50 10.30 10.26
CA GLY A 95 0.60 10.56 9.34
C GLY A 95 0.39 9.85 8.02
N TYR A 96 1.47 9.47 7.35
CA TYR A 96 1.40 8.82 6.04
C TYR A 96 2.45 7.72 5.86
N CYS A 97 2.13 6.74 5.03
CA CYS A 97 3.02 5.65 4.67
C CYS A 97 4.18 6.15 3.80
N GLY A 98 5.41 5.70 4.08
CA GLY A 98 6.59 6.17 3.37
C GLY A 98 6.72 5.65 1.93
N HIS A 99 6.00 4.58 1.56
CA HIS A 99 6.11 3.96 0.23
C HIS A 99 5.12 4.51 -0.80
N ASP A 100 3.94 4.97 -0.38
CA ASP A 100 2.87 5.44 -1.28
C ASP A 100 2.25 6.78 -0.87
N GLY A 101 2.69 7.35 0.28
CA GLY A 101 2.17 8.60 0.81
C GLY A 101 0.78 8.50 1.42
N TYR A 102 0.19 7.29 1.53
CA TYR A 102 -1.20 7.12 1.95
C TYR A 102 -1.41 7.55 3.40
N VAL A 103 -2.36 8.49 3.59
CA VAL A 103 -2.60 9.20 4.86
C VAL A 103 -3.60 8.45 5.73
N GLY A 104 -3.33 8.36 7.04
CA GLY A 104 -4.27 7.77 7.97
C GLY A 104 -3.74 7.64 9.39
N TYR A 105 -4.45 6.85 10.17
CA TYR A 105 -4.16 6.58 11.57
C TYR A 105 -3.69 5.16 11.78
N VAL A 106 -2.59 4.98 12.50
CA VAL A 106 -2.09 3.66 12.94
C VAL A 106 -1.94 3.63 14.47
N PRO A 107 -2.06 2.45 15.12
CA PRO A 107 -1.80 2.35 16.56
C PRO A 107 -0.33 2.65 16.88
N VAL A 108 -0.06 3.53 17.82
CA VAL A 108 1.31 3.92 18.24
C VAL A 108 2.15 2.71 18.63
N HIS A 109 1.55 1.73 19.32
CA HIS A 109 2.26 0.52 19.76
C HIS A 109 2.77 -0.37 18.61
N ALA A 110 2.26 -0.18 17.39
CA ALA A 110 2.74 -0.87 16.19
C ALA A 110 3.98 -0.22 15.59
N LEU A 111 4.33 0.99 16.02
CA LEU A 111 5.43 1.79 15.49
C LEU A 111 6.63 1.80 16.45
N GLN A 112 7.81 1.94 15.89
CA GLN A 112 9.05 2.19 16.61
C GLN A 112 9.85 3.23 15.86
N HIS A 113 10.54 4.10 16.59
CA HIS A 113 11.41 5.12 15.98
C HIS A 113 12.45 4.45 15.08
N GLU A 114 12.64 4.93 13.85
CA GLU A 114 13.53 4.33 12.85
C GLU A 114 14.96 4.11 13.36
N LYS A 115 15.51 5.07 14.13
CA LYS A 115 16.86 4.98 14.72
C LYS A 115 17.03 3.82 15.70
N LYS A 116 15.93 3.22 16.18
CA LYS A 116 15.94 2.05 17.08
C LYS A 116 15.73 0.74 16.34
N THR A 117 15.53 0.78 15.02
CA THR A 117 15.31 -0.39 14.17
C THR A 117 16.43 -0.52 13.16
N PRO A 118 16.97 -1.73 12.91
CA PRO A 118 17.90 -1.94 11.82
C PRO A 118 17.26 -1.57 10.49
N VAL A 119 18.07 -1.03 9.56
CA VAL A 119 17.61 -0.75 8.20
C VAL A 119 17.30 -2.09 7.52
N PRO A 120 16.09 -2.27 6.97
CA PRO A 120 15.73 -3.48 6.25
C PRO A 120 16.62 -3.69 5.02
N THR A 121 17.03 -4.94 4.81
CA THR A 121 17.87 -5.36 3.69
C THR A 121 17.17 -6.37 2.78
N HIS A 122 16.10 -7.00 3.27
CA HIS A 122 15.36 -8.06 2.57
C HIS A 122 13.87 -7.84 2.65
N LEU A 123 13.15 -8.31 1.63
CA LEU A 123 11.69 -8.46 1.59
C LEU A 123 11.33 -9.92 1.91
N ILE A 124 10.22 -10.13 2.61
CA ILE A 124 9.58 -11.44 2.68
C ILE A 124 8.93 -11.69 1.33
N PHE A 125 9.46 -12.64 0.57
CA PHE A 125 9.01 -12.98 -0.78
C PHE A 125 8.07 -14.18 -0.81
N ALA A 126 8.19 -15.08 0.15
CA ALA A 126 7.23 -16.17 0.36
C ALA A 126 5.90 -15.62 0.90
N ARG A 127 4.80 -16.37 0.73
CA ARG A 127 3.48 -16.00 1.27
C ARG A 127 3.51 -15.58 2.74
N ALA A 128 4.39 -16.20 3.52
CA ALA A 128 4.78 -15.78 4.86
C ALA A 128 6.15 -16.37 5.21
N ALA A 129 6.87 -15.70 6.10
CA ALA A 129 8.08 -16.22 6.70
C ALA A 129 7.92 -16.40 8.21
N LEU A 130 8.49 -17.48 8.73
CA LEU A 130 8.62 -17.70 10.16
C LEU A 130 10.01 -17.28 10.62
N ILE A 131 10.06 -16.57 11.73
CA ILE A 131 11.31 -16.22 12.41
C ILE A 131 11.49 -17.23 13.52
N PHE A 132 12.54 -18.04 13.43
CA PHE A 132 12.89 -19.11 14.37
C PHE A 132 13.85 -18.61 15.45
N MET A 133 13.84 -19.24 16.62
CA MET A 133 14.76 -18.91 17.70
C MET A 133 16.21 -19.31 17.35
N GLU A 134 16.37 -20.46 16.69
CA GLU A 134 17.65 -21.03 16.23
C GLU A 134 17.60 -21.29 14.73
N PRO A 135 18.74 -21.47 14.04
CA PRO A 135 18.79 -21.77 12.61
C PRO A 135 18.40 -23.23 12.31
N ASP A 136 17.27 -23.66 12.86
CA ASP A 136 16.68 -24.97 12.73
C ASP A 136 15.16 -24.84 12.60
N PHE A 137 14.57 -25.49 11.58
CA PHE A 137 13.12 -25.48 11.34
C PHE A 137 12.31 -26.20 12.45
N LYS A 138 12.98 -26.98 13.33
CA LYS A 138 12.37 -27.61 14.50
C LYS A 138 12.40 -26.72 15.74
N SER A 139 13.10 -25.59 15.71
CA SER A 139 13.16 -24.67 16.84
C SER A 139 11.85 -23.88 17.02
N GLY A 140 11.72 -23.22 18.17
CA GLY A 140 10.55 -22.40 18.46
C GLY A 140 10.38 -21.25 17.45
N VAL A 141 9.13 -20.96 17.08
CA VAL A 141 8.77 -19.80 16.22
C VAL A 141 8.51 -18.58 17.09
N MET A 142 9.25 -17.52 16.84
CA MET A 142 9.12 -16.25 17.55
C MET A 142 8.07 -15.33 16.92
N LYS A 143 8.01 -15.30 15.58
CA LYS A 143 7.20 -14.35 14.83
C LYS A 143 6.86 -14.94 13.46
N ARG A 144 5.69 -14.59 12.95
CA ARG A 144 5.29 -14.81 11.56
C ARG A 144 5.20 -13.43 10.88
N LEU A 145 5.87 -13.28 9.74
CA LEU A 145 5.83 -12.06 8.94
C LEU A 145 5.14 -12.36 7.61
N PRO A 146 4.25 -11.47 7.14
CA PRO A 146 3.55 -11.64 5.86
C PRO A 146 4.48 -11.36 4.68
N MET A 147 4.07 -11.78 3.47
CA MET A 147 4.64 -11.37 2.21
C MET A 147 4.70 -9.83 2.14
N GLY A 148 5.76 -9.28 1.60
CA GLY A 148 5.99 -7.84 1.49
C GLY A 148 6.59 -7.19 2.74
N ALA A 149 6.58 -7.84 3.90
CA ALA A 149 7.27 -7.32 5.08
C ALA A 149 8.78 -7.18 4.83
N ARG A 150 9.37 -6.16 5.43
CA ARG A 150 10.78 -5.82 5.28
C ARG A 150 11.54 -6.18 6.53
N ILE A 151 12.72 -6.80 6.38
CA ILE A 151 13.51 -7.29 7.51
C ILE A 151 15.00 -7.05 7.28
N ALA A 152 15.72 -6.73 8.35
CA ALA A 152 17.18 -6.70 8.31
C ALA A 152 17.72 -8.11 8.49
N CYS A 153 18.42 -8.63 7.48
CA CYS A 153 19.14 -9.89 7.54
C CYS A 153 20.65 -9.63 7.57
N GLY A 154 21.33 -10.37 8.45
CA GLY A 154 22.78 -10.42 8.55
C GLY A 154 23.35 -11.68 7.90
N GLU A 155 24.41 -12.24 8.53
CA GLU A 155 25.16 -13.37 8.02
C GLU A 155 24.30 -14.66 7.96
N ALA A 156 24.67 -15.54 7.03
CA ALA A 156 24.10 -16.88 6.96
C ALA A 156 24.56 -17.73 8.14
N SER A 157 23.70 -18.63 8.59
CA SER A 157 24.04 -19.67 9.55
C SER A 157 25.10 -20.65 8.96
N GLU A 158 25.75 -21.42 9.79
CA GLU A 158 26.77 -22.41 9.36
C GLU A 158 26.23 -23.40 8.30
N CYS A 159 24.97 -23.80 8.39
CA CYS A 159 24.34 -24.66 7.38
C CYS A 159 23.94 -23.94 6.08
N GLY A 160 24.06 -22.60 6.01
CA GLY A 160 23.72 -21.80 4.85
C GLY A 160 22.21 -21.63 4.57
N ASN A 161 21.33 -22.30 5.32
CA ASN A 161 19.90 -22.32 5.06
C ASN A 161 19.12 -21.19 5.76
N PHE A 162 19.74 -20.51 6.72
CA PHE A 162 19.09 -19.45 7.48
C PHE A 162 19.95 -18.18 7.48
N LEU A 163 19.29 -17.02 7.46
CA LEU A 163 19.92 -15.72 7.71
C LEU A 163 19.57 -15.27 9.13
N LYS A 164 20.57 -14.74 9.82
CA LYS A 164 20.36 -14.11 11.13
C LYS A 164 19.52 -12.85 10.96
N THR A 165 18.51 -12.69 11.80
CA THR A 165 17.76 -11.47 11.96
C THR A 165 18.05 -10.87 13.35
N GLY A 166 17.51 -9.71 13.71
CA GLY A 166 17.88 -9.07 14.99
C GLY A 166 17.83 -10.00 16.21
N LYS A 167 16.81 -10.85 16.35
CA LYS A 167 16.65 -11.76 17.51
C LYS A 167 16.43 -13.21 17.14
N GLY A 168 16.51 -13.58 15.86
CA GLY A 168 16.22 -14.95 15.41
C GLY A 168 16.73 -15.20 14.02
N PHE A 169 16.14 -16.16 13.33
CA PHE A 169 16.59 -16.66 12.04
C PHE A 169 15.43 -16.81 11.06
N VAL A 170 15.65 -16.42 9.80
CA VAL A 170 14.71 -16.60 8.70
C VAL A 170 15.31 -17.55 7.66
N HIS A 171 14.50 -18.42 7.08
CA HIS A 171 14.98 -19.31 6.03
C HIS A 171 15.26 -18.54 4.74
N VAL A 172 16.42 -18.79 4.09
CA VAL A 172 16.89 -18.07 2.90
C VAL A 172 15.88 -18.08 1.74
N ARG A 173 15.10 -19.15 1.57
CA ARG A 173 14.07 -19.27 0.52
C ARG A 173 12.83 -18.40 0.74
N HIS A 174 12.70 -17.80 1.93
CA HIS A 174 11.54 -16.96 2.25
C HIS A 174 11.80 -15.47 2.04
N VAL A 175 13.04 -15.10 1.78
CA VAL A 175 13.46 -13.70 1.68
C VAL A 175 14.21 -13.43 0.38
N GLN A 176 14.18 -12.17 -0.04
CA GLN A 176 14.90 -11.67 -1.20
C GLN A 176 15.52 -10.31 -0.86
N PRO A 177 16.77 -10.04 -1.25
CA PRO A 177 17.37 -8.71 -1.05
C PRO A 177 16.51 -7.61 -1.67
N ILE A 178 16.34 -6.48 -0.96
CA ILE A 178 15.64 -5.30 -1.49
C ILE A 178 16.40 -4.79 -2.71
N GLY A 179 15.66 -4.41 -3.76
CA GLY A 179 16.23 -3.96 -5.03
C GLY A 179 16.61 -5.09 -5.99
N THR A 180 16.39 -6.36 -5.62
CA THR A 180 16.53 -7.45 -6.58
C THR A 180 15.49 -7.29 -7.69
N LYS A 181 15.94 -7.12 -8.91
CA LYS A 181 15.04 -7.11 -10.08
C LYS A 181 14.57 -8.53 -10.35
N VAL A 182 13.28 -8.76 -10.18
CA VAL A 182 12.65 -9.99 -10.70
C VAL A 182 12.52 -9.81 -12.20
N VAL A 183 13.23 -10.65 -12.96
CA VAL A 183 13.13 -10.64 -14.42
C VAL A 183 11.78 -11.24 -14.79
N PHE A 184 10.96 -10.46 -15.48
CA PHE A 184 9.68 -10.90 -16.01
C PHE A 184 9.92 -11.71 -17.29
N ASP A 185 10.07 -13.01 -17.18
CA ASP A 185 10.19 -13.93 -18.34
C ASP A 185 8.85 -14.57 -18.76
N GLY A 186 7.75 -13.98 -18.29
CA GLY A 186 6.39 -14.48 -18.57
C GLY A 186 5.93 -15.62 -17.64
N THR A 187 6.84 -16.37 -17.01
CA THR A 187 6.49 -17.46 -16.10
C THR A 187 6.65 -17.10 -14.63
N ASN A 188 7.59 -16.20 -14.31
CA ASN A 188 7.91 -15.75 -12.94
C ASN A 188 7.50 -14.29 -12.66
N GLY A 189 6.55 -13.76 -13.41
CA GLY A 189 6.12 -12.39 -13.31
C GLY A 189 5.12 -12.11 -12.19
N THR A 190 4.53 -10.92 -12.23
CA THR A 190 3.49 -10.46 -11.30
C THR A 190 2.35 -11.47 -11.15
N ALA A 191 1.94 -12.14 -12.24
CA ALA A 191 0.88 -13.13 -12.19
C ALA A 191 1.25 -14.38 -11.37
N ALA A 192 2.51 -14.84 -11.42
CA ALA A 192 2.97 -15.97 -10.60
C ALA A 192 2.99 -15.60 -9.11
N LEU A 193 3.29 -14.35 -8.77
CA LEU A 193 3.19 -13.84 -7.38
C LEU A 193 1.72 -13.77 -6.92
N ALA A 194 0.82 -13.29 -7.77
CA ALA A 194 -0.60 -13.26 -7.46
C ALA A 194 -1.18 -14.66 -7.25
N GLU A 195 -0.76 -15.65 -8.05
CA GLU A 195 -1.17 -17.05 -7.91
C GLU A 195 -0.78 -17.66 -6.57
N GLN A 196 0.31 -17.22 -5.93
CA GLN A 196 0.68 -17.66 -4.58
C GLN A 196 -0.33 -17.19 -3.52
N LEU A 197 -1.14 -16.18 -3.82
CA LEU A 197 -2.11 -15.58 -2.92
C LEU A 197 -3.54 -16.10 -3.12
N ILE A 198 -3.76 -17.06 -4.04
CA ILE A 198 -5.07 -17.70 -4.24
C ILE A 198 -5.60 -18.24 -2.91
N GLY A 199 -6.88 -17.97 -2.64
CA GLY A 199 -7.57 -18.34 -1.40
C GLY A 199 -7.26 -17.42 -0.21
N ALA A 200 -6.41 -16.39 -0.36
CA ALA A 200 -6.30 -15.36 0.67
C ALA A 200 -7.65 -14.63 0.82
N PRO A 201 -8.13 -14.38 2.05
CA PRO A 201 -9.42 -13.73 2.27
C PRO A 201 -9.47 -12.34 1.63
N TYR A 202 -10.67 -11.94 1.15
CA TYR A 202 -10.91 -10.54 0.82
C TYR A 202 -11.00 -9.72 2.10
N LEU A 203 -10.20 -8.70 2.20
CA LEU A 203 -10.20 -7.76 3.32
C LEU A 203 -10.06 -6.34 2.78
N TRP A 204 -11.08 -5.51 2.98
CA TRP A 204 -11.01 -4.09 2.63
C TRP A 204 -9.85 -3.40 3.36
N GLY A 205 -9.01 -2.68 2.63
CA GLY A 205 -7.77 -2.08 3.14
C GLY A 205 -6.61 -3.06 3.31
N GLY A 206 -6.79 -4.36 3.06
CA GLY A 206 -5.74 -5.36 3.24
C GLY A 206 -4.66 -5.34 2.14
N ARG A 207 -3.41 -5.59 2.53
CA ARG A 207 -2.23 -5.66 1.66
C ARG A 207 -1.35 -6.87 1.96
N SER A 208 -1.85 -7.88 2.66
CA SER A 208 -1.06 -9.06 3.06
C SER A 208 -1.78 -10.37 2.73
N GLY A 209 -1.05 -11.49 2.72
CA GLY A 209 -1.63 -12.82 2.52
C GLY A 209 -2.65 -13.24 3.59
N ASP A 210 -2.82 -12.47 4.67
CA ASP A 210 -3.85 -12.66 5.67
C ASP A 210 -5.19 -12.00 5.28
N GLY A 211 -5.17 -11.13 4.28
CA GLY A 211 -6.32 -10.48 3.68
C GLY A 211 -5.87 -9.39 2.69
N LEU A 212 -6.53 -9.34 1.54
CA LEU A 212 -6.24 -8.42 0.43
C LEU A 212 -7.53 -7.85 -0.14
N ASP A 213 -7.53 -6.57 -0.51
CA ASP A 213 -8.47 -6.07 -1.50
C ASP A 213 -7.86 -6.09 -2.92
N CYS A 214 -8.63 -5.66 -3.92
CA CYS A 214 -8.23 -5.76 -5.33
C CYS A 214 -6.96 -4.96 -5.63
N SER A 215 -6.91 -3.70 -5.25
CA SER A 215 -5.77 -2.80 -5.48
C SER A 215 -4.58 -3.14 -4.56
N GLY A 216 -4.84 -3.63 -3.33
CA GLY A 216 -3.83 -4.13 -2.41
C GLY A 216 -3.10 -5.37 -2.95
N LEU A 217 -3.79 -6.26 -3.67
CA LEU A 217 -3.17 -7.37 -4.39
C LEU A 217 -2.22 -6.84 -5.47
N ILE A 218 -2.67 -5.92 -6.32
CA ILE A 218 -1.85 -5.34 -7.39
C ILE A 218 -0.65 -4.58 -6.80
N GLN A 219 -0.88 -3.72 -5.81
CA GLN A 219 0.20 -2.97 -5.15
C GLN A 219 1.27 -3.91 -4.58
N MET A 220 0.86 -5.00 -3.89
CA MET A 220 1.77 -5.97 -3.29
C MET A 220 2.64 -6.67 -4.33
N ILE A 221 2.04 -7.22 -5.38
CA ILE A 221 2.80 -7.96 -6.40
C ILE A 221 3.74 -7.04 -7.19
N LEU A 222 3.34 -5.79 -7.47
CA LEU A 222 4.18 -4.81 -8.13
C LEU A 222 5.36 -4.40 -7.24
N MET A 223 5.13 -4.10 -5.97
CA MET A 223 6.20 -3.79 -5.02
C MET A 223 7.25 -4.91 -4.94
N LEU A 224 6.83 -6.18 -4.94
CA LEU A 224 7.75 -7.32 -4.92
C LEU A 224 8.59 -7.43 -6.19
N THR A 225 8.15 -6.84 -7.29
CA THR A 225 8.88 -6.79 -8.56
C THR A 225 9.64 -5.48 -8.77
N GLY A 226 9.61 -4.60 -7.76
CA GLY A 226 10.34 -3.32 -7.77
C GLY A 226 9.60 -2.21 -8.53
N VAL A 227 8.31 -2.34 -8.71
CA VAL A 227 7.43 -1.32 -9.31
C VAL A 227 6.58 -0.68 -8.21
N ASP A 228 6.71 0.63 -8.06
CA ASP A 228 5.86 1.38 -7.14
C ASP A 228 4.45 1.55 -7.72
N ALA A 229 3.44 1.30 -6.90
CA ALA A 229 2.05 1.45 -7.28
C ALA A 229 1.26 2.17 -6.19
N PRO A 230 0.33 3.07 -6.56
CA PRO A 230 -0.59 3.68 -5.61
C PRO A 230 -1.47 2.65 -4.91
N ARG A 231 -2.10 3.08 -3.80
CA ARG A 231 -2.96 2.21 -2.99
C ARG A 231 -4.29 1.87 -3.67
N ASP A 232 -4.95 2.84 -4.27
CA ASP A 232 -6.31 2.69 -4.76
C ASP A 232 -6.39 2.40 -6.26
N SER A 233 -7.43 1.69 -6.69
CA SER A 233 -7.57 1.23 -8.08
C SER A 233 -7.74 2.37 -9.09
N ASP A 234 -8.36 3.48 -8.70
CA ASP A 234 -8.50 4.69 -9.53
C ASP A 234 -7.14 5.40 -9.71
N GLN A 235 -6.34 5.48 -8.64
CA GLN A 235 -4.98 6.01 -8.72
C GLN A 235 -4.07 5.08 -9.55
N GLN A 236 -4.22 3.75 -9.40
CA GLN A 236 -3.51 2.76 -10.23
C GLN A 236 -3.89 2.87 -11.71
N LEU A 237 -5.19 3.05 -11.99
CA LEU A 237 -5.69 3.30 -13.36
C LEU A 237 -5.02 4.53 -13.98
N ALA A 238 -4.81 5.59 -13.20
CA ALA A 238 -4.23 6.84 -13.70
C ALA A 238 -2.75 6.70 -14.10
N VAL A 239 -1.97 5.86 -13.38
CA VAL A 239 -0.50 5.89 -13.50
C VAL A 239 0.15 4.60 -14.00
N LEU A 240 -0.53 3.44 -13.89
CA LEU A 240 0.08 2.16 -14.24
C LEU A 240 -0.06 1.84 -15.73
N GLY A 241 1.05 1.40 -16.33
CA GLY A 241 1.11 0.82 -17.65
C GLY A 241 0.57 1.68 -18.79
N GLU A 242 0.69 1.15 -19.99
CA GLU A 242 0.17 1.76 -21.22
C GLU A 242 -1.18 1.14 -21.60
N GLU A 243 -2.05 1.93 -22.22
CA GLU A 243 -3.38 1.49 -22.62
C GLU A 243 -3.30 0.49 -23.77
N ILE A 244 -3.99 -0.64 -23.64
CA ILE A 244 -4.10 -1.68 -24.68
C ILE A 244 -5.24 -1.29 -25.60
N ALA A 245 -4.95 -1.18 -26.91
CA ALA A 245 -5.93 -0.80 -27.91
C ALA A 245 -7.14 -1.76 -27.94
N GLU A 246 -8.29 -1.21 -28.30
CA GLU A 246 -9.50 -2.02 -28.47
C GLU A 246 -9.28 -3.07 -29.57
N GLY A 247 -9.63 -4.33 -29.27
CA GLY A 247 -9.42 -5.46 -30.18
C GLY A 247 -8.04 -6.14 -30.06
N GLU A 248 -7.08 -5.54 -29.37
CA GLU A 248 -5.82 -6.21 -29.07
C GLU A 248 -6.04 -7.30 -28.00
N ALA A 249 -5.44 -8.47 -28.24
CA ALA A 249 -5.55 -9.61 -27.34
C ALA A 249 -4.84 -9.33 -26.00
N LEU A 250 -5.55 -9.61 -24.92
CA LEU A 250 -4.97 -9.63 -23.58
C LEU A 250 -4.00 -10.79 -23.42
N ARG A 251 -3.01 -10.60 -22.55
CA ARG A 251 -2.02 -11.61 -22.22
C ARG A 251 -1.73 -11.61 -20.72
N ARG A 252 -1.05 -12.62 -20.26
CA ARG A 252 -0.59 -12.75 -18.85
C ARG A 252 0.17 -11.49 -18.41
N GLY A 253 -0.23 -10.94 -17.28
CA GLY A 253 0.36 -9.72 -16.70
C GLY A 253 -0.35 -8.43 -17.08
N ASP A 254 -1.30 -8.44 -18.02
CA ASP A 254 -2.12 -7.26 -18.32
C ASP A 254 -3.08 -6.95 -17.17
N LEU A 255 -3.31 -5.67 -16.91
CA LEU A 255 -4.26 -5.18 -15.91
C LEU A 255 -5.60 -4.86 -16.58
N VAL A 256 -6.70 -5.22 -15.92
CA VAL A 256 -8.05 -4.84 -16.34
C VAL A 256 -8.69 -4.06 -15.21
N PHE A 257 -9.14 -2.84 -15.53
CA PHE A 257 -9.78 -1.92 -14.60
C PHE A 257 -11.29 -1.87 -14.84
N PHE A 258 -12.03 -1.94 -13.75
CA PHE A 258 -13.49 -1.84 -13.68
C PHE A 258 -13.86 -0.68 -12.75
N PRO A 259 -15.12 -0.26 -12.65
CA PRO A 259 -15.56 0.67 -11.60
C PRO A 259 -15.14 0.16 -10.21
N ASP A 260 -14.32 0.95 -9.51
CA ASP A 260 -13.81 0.68 -8.16
C ASP A 260 -13.10 -0.68 -8.00
N HIS A 261 -12.54 -1.24 -9.09
CA HIS A 261 -11.94 -2.56 -9.04
C HIS A 261 -10.83 -2.75 -10.09
N VAL A 262 -9.89 -3.65 -9.78
CA VAL A 262 -8.79 -4.03 -10.67
C VAL A 262 -8.48 -5.52 -10.53
N GLY A 263 -8.04 -6.13 -11.63
CA GLY A 263 -7.51 -7.49 -11.64
C GLY A 263 -6.38 -7.65 -12.65
N LEU A 264 -5.69 -8.77 -12.58
CA LEU A 264 -4.53 -9.11 -13.39
C LEU A 264 -4.85 -10.33 -14.27
N MET A 265 -4.53 -10.27 -15.55
CA MET A 265 -4.69 -11.42 -16.45
C MET A 265 -3.65 -12.50 -16.17
N ILE A 266 -4.10 -13.74 -16.02
CA ILE A 266 -3.20 -14.91 -15.91
C ILE A 266 -3.00 -15.60 -17.26
N ASP A 267 -3.88 -15.36 -18.20
CA ASP A 267 -3.81 -15.70 -19.62
C ASP A 267 -4.74 -14.76 -20.42
N LYS A 268 -5.05 -15.10 -21.66
CA LYS A 268 -5.90 -14.26 -22.52
C LYS A 268 -7.38 -14.19 -22.09
N ASP A 269 -7.86 -15.15 -21.30
CA ASP A 269 -9.30 -15.34 -21.00
C ASP A 269 -9.60 -15.29 -19.50
N ARG A 270 -8.61 -15.44 -18.62
CA ARG A 270 -8.81 -15.55 -17.17
C ARG A 270 -8.11 -14.44 -16.41
N ILE A 271 -8.79 -13.93 -15.38
CA ILE A 271 -8.34 -12.89 -14.48
C ILE A 271 -8.15 -13.43 -13.06
N ILE A 272 -7.10 -12.98 -12.38
CA ILE A 272 -6.92 -13.16 -10.93
C ILE A 272 -7.17 -11.84 -10.23
N HIS A 273 -7.96 -11.85 -9.19
CA HIS A 273 -8.27 -10.69 -8.38
C HIS A 273 -8.71 -11.07 -6.97
N ALA A 274 -8.52 -10.17 -6.01
CA ALA A 274 -9.21 -10.22 -4.74
C ALA A 274 -10.59 -9.58 -4.92
N ASN A 275 -11.66 -10.33 -4.72
CA ASN A 275 -13.01 -9.82 -4.97
C ASN A 275 -13.98 -10.12 -3.83
N SER A 276 -14.87 -9.16 -3.59
CA SER A 276 -15.91 -9.25 -2.54
C SER A 276 -17.02 -10.23 -2.91
N HIS A 277 -17.15 -10.63 -4.17
CA HIS A 277 -18.17 -11.61 -4.60
C HIS A 277 -17.84 -13.02 -4.05
N MET A 278 -16.56 -13.44 -4.16
CA MET A 278 -16.09 -14.72 -3.65
C MET A 278 -15.45 -14.59 -2.26
N MET A 279 -15.29 -13.37 -1.73
CA MET A 279 -14.64 -13.05 -0.46
C MET A 279 -13.22 -13.61 -0.33
N GLN A 280 -12.50 -13.68 -1.47
CA GLN A 280 -11.10 -14.18 -1.52
C GLN A 280 -10.42 -13.80 -2.84
N VAL A 281 -9.12 -14.08 -2.92
CA VAL A 281 -8.37 -14.06 -4.17
C VAL A 281 -8.73 -15.30 -4.99
N THR A 282 -9.24 -15.10 -6.19
CA THR A 282 -9.68 -16.17 -7.10
C THR A 282 -9.23 -15.92 -8.53
N ILE A 283 -9.23 -17.01 -9.29
CA ILE A 283 -9.15 -16.96 -10.76
C ILE A 283 -10.53 -17.28 -11.30
N GLU A 284 -11.02 -16.44 -12.21
CA GLU A 284 -12.27 -16.69 -12.92
C GLU A 284 -12.17 -16.26 -14.38
N PRO A 285 -13.11 -16.68 -15.24
CA PRO A 285 -13.20 -16.17 -16.61
C PRO A 285 -13.40 -14.65 -16.62
N LEU A 286 -12.63 -13.90 -17.41
CA LEU A 286 -12.80 -12.46 -17.55
C LEU A 286 -14.21 -12.09 -17.98
N ALA A 287 -14.83 -12.90 -18.86
CA ALA A 287 -16.19 -12.69 -19.33
C ALA A 287 -17.22 -12.67 -18.19
N ASP A 288 -17.06 -13.54 -17.17
CA ASP A 288 -17.97 -13.59 -16.00
C ASP A 288 -17.81 -12.35 -15.14
N THR A 289 -16.56 -11.88 -14.97
CA THR A 289 -16.27 -10.62 -14.27
C THR A 289 -16.92 -9.44 -14.99
N ILE A 290 -16.73 -9.32 -16.32
CA ILE A 290 -17.34 -8.25 -17.13
C ILE A 290 -18.86 -8.30 -17.03
N ALA A 291 -19.48 -9.50 -17.15
CA ALA A 291 -20.93 -9.67 -17.07
C ALA A 291 -21.48 -9.25 -15.69
N ARG A 292 -20.68 -9.40 -14.62
CA ARG A 292 -21.05 -8.97 -13.29
C ARG A 292 -21.08 -7.44 -13.19
N PHE A 293 -20.06 -6.75 -13.67
CA PHE A 293 -19.98 -5.28 -13.68
C PHE A 293 -20.98 -4.64 -14.63
N ALA A 294 -21.33 -5.29 -15.75
CA ALA A 294 -22.35 -4.82 -16.69
C ALA A 294 -23.77 -4.74 -16.09
N LYS A 295 -24.01 -5.37 -14.93
CA LYS A 295 -25.29 -5.23 -14.21
C LYS A 295 -25.45 -3.87 -13.52
N THR A 296 -24.36 -3.18 -13.26
CA THR A 296 -24.32 -1.92 -12.47
C THR A 296 -23.66 -0.75 -13.19
N SER A 297 -23.06 -0.98 -14.35
CA SER A 297 -22.34 0.06 -15.10
C SER A 297 -22.50 -0.16 -16.61
N ASP A 298 -22.80 0.92 -17.32
CA ASP A 298 -22.84 0.94 -18.80
C ASP A 298 -21.44 0.78 -19.42
N LYS A 299 -20.38 1.08 -18.64
CA LYS A 299 -18.98 0.86 -19.03
C LYS A 299 -18.32 -0.08 -18.02
N PRO A 300 -18.54 -1.40 -18.14
CA PRO A 300 -18.04 -2.39 -17.19
C PRO A 300 -16.51 -2.50 -17.17
N VAL A 301 -15.82 -2.24 -18.30
CA VAL A 301 -14.36 -2.15 -18.38
C VAL A 301 -13.97 -0.70 -18.61
N LEU A 302 -13.23 -0.11 -17.68
CA LEU A 302 -12.75 1.27 -17.77
C LEU A 302 -11.52 1.36 -18.65
N ALA A 303 -10.56 0.46 -18.46
CA ALA A 303 -9.34 0.36 -19.26
C ALA A 303 -8.72 -1.04 -19.17
N ARG A 304 -7.87 -1.32 -20.16
CA ARG A 304 -6.97 -2.47 -20.19
C ARG A 304 -5.57 -1.92 -20.33
N LYS A 305 -4.65 -2.33 -19.46
CA LYS A 305 -3.31 -1.75 -19.43
C LYS A 305 -2.23 -2.81 -19.39
N ARG A 306 -1.11 -2.51 -20.02
CA ARG A 306 0.06 -3.37 -20.09
C ARG A 306 1.21 -2.73 -19.36
N LEU A 307 1.76 -3.46 -18.39
CA LEU A 307 2.99 -3.06 -17.73
C LEU A 307 4.18 -3.27 -18.68
N SER A 308 5.08 -2.28 -18.75
CA SER A 308 6.30 -2.30 -19.57
C SER A 308 7.46 -2.97 -18.84
#